data_2beed285d7744f1aa06e5acbfa4d276c
#
_entry.id   2beed285d7744f1aa06e5acbfa4d276c
#
_cell.length_a   1.000
_cell.length_b   1.000
_cell.length_c   1.000
_cell.angle_alpha   90.00
_cell.angle_beta   90.00
_cell.angle_gamma   90.00
#
_symmetry.space_group_name_H-M   'P 1'
#
loop_
_entity.id
_entity.type
_entity.pdbx_description
1 polymer ?
#
loop_
_entity_poly.entity_id
_entity_poly.type
_entity_poly.pdbx_seq_one_letter_code
_entity_poly.pdbx_strand_id
1 'polypeptide(L)'
;MPKNQELQLNQVIFHQMQNNSIINQNGIVLYAKSTGLTSFSSLFTIKHALKTKKVGHTGTLDSFAQGLLIVCTGALTRLVSHITAFDKVYESIICFGNETDTLDPTGNIIKETDLPTLKNLLQALEKFSGKINQIPPAFSAIHIDGKRLSDIARSGKEVEIPSRQVEVYSSEILELFDENENSIDIKNLCKIDSENTKIKYAKIKFHVSKGTYIRCLARDIGEFCNSSGYLIGLLRTKVGNFKLEDAVGFEYLPEFSVNSVLQNLKTYKEFSRLDNEIETDLQNQVKEKLCSMTVNLAVECGFLIAFLKNDFVKDFYNGKFLKLNMFENFPENYENHEIAVFAQDSCSEKFLGVVSKQGKIIKYCYVVQNLV
;
A
#
# COMPACT_ATOMS: atom_id res chain seq x y z
N MET A 1 27.84 -26.83 -44.55
CA MET A 1 27.56 -25.47 -44.09
C MET A 1 28.55 -25.10 -43.00
N PRO A 2 29.20 -23.93 -43.01
CA PRO A 2 30.21 -23.60 -42.04
C PRO A 2 29.57 -23.34 -40.68
N LYS A 3 30.13 -23.91 -39.60
CA LYS A 3 29.69 -23.78 -38.17
C LYS A 3 29.32 -22.37 -37.71
N ASN A 4 29.85 -21.34 -38.36
CA ASN A 4 29.55 -19.95 -38.06
C ASN A 4 28.14 -19.47 -38.49
N GLN A 5 27.52 -20.09 -39.50
CA GLN A 5 26.15 -19.76 -39.92
C GLN A 5 25.10 -20.38 -39.00
N GLU A 6 25.38 -21.55 -38.44
CA GLU A 6 24.52 -22.23 -37.49
C GLU A 6 24.51 -21.49 -36.12
N LEU A 7 25.66 -20.96 -35.68
CA LEU A 7 25.77 -20.14 -34.47
C LEU A 7 25.05 -18.79 -34.62
N GLN A 8 25.14 -18.15 -35.79
CA GLN A 8 24.40 -16.92 -36.05
C GLN A 8 22.88 -17.15 -36.15
N LEU A 9 22.46 -18.26 -36.77
CA LEU A 9 21.05 -18.62 -36.86
C LEU A 9 20.46 -18.93 -35.48
N ASN A 10 21.20 -19.67 -34.65
CA ASN A 10 20.79 -19.98 -33.29
C ASN A 10 20.75 -18.72 -32.40
N GLN A 11 21.67 -17.76 -32.56
CA GLN A 11 21.61 -16.48 -31.88
C GLN A 11 20.43 -15.61 -32.34
N VAL A 12 20.12 -15.61 -33.63
CA VAL A 12 18.96 -14.89 -34.16
C VAL A 12 17.65 -15.54 -33.72
N ILE A 13 17.57 -16.87 -33.71
CA ILE A 13 16.40 -17.61 -33.18
C ILE A 13 16.26 -17.41 -31.69
N PHE A 14 17.35 -17.41 -30.92
CA PHE A 14 17.33 -17.13 -29.49
C PHE A 14 16.89 -15.68 -29.19
N HIS A 15 17.35 -14.71 -29.99
CA HIS A 15 16.91 -13.31 -29.91
C HIS A 15 15.46 -13.10 -30.35
N GLN A 16 14.99 -13.83 -31.34
CA GLN A 16 13.58 -13.82 -31.77
C GLN A 16 12.67 -14.56 -30.78
N MET A 17 13.15 -15.62 -30.12
CA MET A 17 12.41 -16.28 -29.04
C MET A 17 12.32 -15.41 -27.77
N GLN A 18 13.34 -14.62 -27.48
CA GLN A 18 13.24 -13.63 -26.39
C GLN A 18 12.28 -12.48 -26.71
N ASN A 19 12.12 -12.12 -27.99
CA ASN A 19 11.20 -11.03 -28.40
C ASN A 19 9.73 -11.45 -28.54
N ASN A 20 9.42 -12.76 -28.51
CA ASN A 20 8.05 -13.30 -28.60
C ASN A 20 7.58 -14.04 -27.34
N SER A 21 8.28 -13.93 -26.21
CA SER A 21 7.71 -14.38 -24.95
C SER A 21 6.49 -13.51 -24.63
N ILE A 22 5.30 -14.09 -24.66
CA ILE A 22 4.07 -13.45 -24.21
C ILE A 22 4.34 -13.03 -22.76
N ILE A 23 4.53 -11.72 -22.54
CA ILE A 23 4.76 -11.18 -21.19
C ILE A 23 3.49 -11.50 -20.40
N ASN A 24 3.62 -12.31 -19.34
CA ASN A 24 2.52 -12.52 -18.43
C ASN A 24 2.10 -11.16 -17.87
N GLN A 25 0.86 -10.75 -18.14
CA GLN A 25 0.33 -9.46 -17.70
C GLN A 25 -0.53 -9.56 -16.44
N ASN A 26 -0.76 -10.79 -15.94
CA ASN A 26 -1.63 -11.02 -14.78
C ASN A 26 -0.77 -11.32 -13.55
N GLY A 27 -0.74 -10.40 -12.63
CA GLY A 27 0.06 -10.59 -11.41
C GLY A 27 -0.13 -9.50 -10.37
N ILE A 28 0.64 -9.63 -9.31
CA ILE A 28 0.80 -8.64 -8.25
C ILE A 28 2.26 -8.20 -8.27
N VAL A 29 2.48 -6.89 -8.20
CA VAL A 29 3.79 -6.26 -8.03
C VAL A 29 3.80 -5.49 -6.73
N LEU A 30 4.76 -5.75 -5.87
CA LEU A 30 5.09 -4.90 -4.74
C LEU A 30 6.01 -3.79 -5.26
N TYR A 31 5.60 -2.53 -5.12
CA TYR A 31 6.32 -1.40 -5.68
C TYR A 31 6.64 -0.37 -4.60
N ALA A 32 7.89 0.06 -4.53
CA ALA A 32 8.35 1.10 -3.63
C ALA A 32 8.10 2.47 -4.26
N LYS A 33 7.00 3.12 -3.85
CA LYS A 33 6.67 4.47 -4.33
C LYS A 33 7.59 5.49 -3.67
N SER A 34 8.29 6.27 -4.47
CA SER A 34 9.11 7.40 -3.99
C SER A 34 8.26 8.62 -3.62
N THR A 35 8.81 9.45 -2.74
CA THR A 35 8.28 10.80 -2.42
C THR A 35 8.17 11.65 -3.69
N GLY A 36 7.20 12.55 -3.76
CA GLY A 36 6.97 13.45 -4.90
C GLY A 36 6.08 12.87 -6.00
N LEU A 37 5.99 11.55 -6.13
CA LEU A 37 5.14 10.89 -7.11
C LEU A 37 3.74 10.61 -6.53
N THR A 38 2.70 10.75 -7.35
CA THR A 38 1.37 10.24 -6.98
C THR A 38 1.34 8.72 -7.13
N SER A 39 0.44 8.04 -6.39
CA SER A 39 0.22 6.60 -6.59
C SER A 39 -0.16 6.26 -8.04
N PHE A 40 -0.86 7.16 -8.73
CA PHE A 40 -1.23 6.95 -10.13
C PHE A 40 -0.04 7.10 -11.08
N SER A 41 0.81 8.11 -10.90
CA SER A 41 2.02 8.28 -11.72
C SER A 41 3.00 7.12 -11.55
N SER A 42 3.11 6.55 -10.35
CA SER A 42 3.94 5.35 -10.09
C SER A 42 3.51 4.11 -10.91
N LEU A 43 2.28 4.08 -11.43
CA LEU A 43 1.84 2.98 -12.29
C LEU A 43 2.43 3.04 -13.71
N PHE A 44 3.05 4.14 -14.14
CA PHE A 44 3.63 4.26 -15.49
C PHE A 44 4.74 3.24 -15.72
N THR A 45 5.68 3.12 -14.80
CA THR A 45 6.77 2.14 -14.84
C THR A 45 6.23 0.73 -15.07
N ILE A 46 5.20 0.33 -14.29
CA ILE A 46 4.59 -1.00 -14.38
C ILE A 46 3.86 -1.20 -15.71
N LYS A 47 3.10 -0.18 -16.17
CA LYS A 47 2.41 -0.22 -17.46
C LYS A 47 3.37 -0.39 -18.63
N HIS A 48 4.51 0.33 -18.60
CA HIS A 48 5.53 0.23 -19.64
C HIS A 48 6.25 -1.12 -19.60
N ALA A 49 6.69 -1.56 -18.41
CA ALA A 49 7.37 -2.84 -18.24
C ALA A 49 6.54 -4.03 -18.76
N LEU A 50 5.24 -4.05 -18.44
CA LEU A 50 4.35 -5.16 -18.77
C LEU A 50 3.52 -4.94 -20.04
N LYS A 51 3.70 -3.80 -20.72
CA LYS A 51 2.96 -3.43 -21.95
C LYS A 51 1.43 -3.59 -21.76
N THR A 52 0.90 -3.21 -20.60
CA THR A 52 -0.53 -3.32 -20.27
C THR A 52 -1.10 -2.03 -19.73
N LYS A 53 -2.36 -1.74 -20.08
CA LYS A 53 -3.12 -0.61 -19.50
C LYS A 53 -3.93 -1.03 -18.26
N LYS A 54 -4.13 -2.34 -18.07
CA LYS A 54 -4.96 -2.88 -17.00
C LYS A 54 -4.13 -3.05 -15.72
N VAL A 55 -4.00 -1.96 -14.97
CA VAL A 55 -3.19 -1.85 -13.75
C VAL A 55 -3.98 -1.06 -12.71
N GLY A 56 -3.99 -1.53 -11.47
CA GLY A 56 -4.65 -0.88 -10.35
C GLY A 56 -3.87 -1.05 -9.05
N HIS A 57 -3.78 0.00 -8.23
CA HIS A 57 -3.15 -0.08 -6.91
C HIS A 57 -4.17 -0.29 -5.78
N THR A 58 -3.74 -0.88 -4.67
CA THR A 58 -4.58 -1.31 -3.54
C THR A 58 -4.58 -0.33 -2.36
N GLY A 59 -4.55 0.95 -2.62
CA GLY A 59 -4.57 1.99 -1.58
C GLY A 59 -3.61 3.12 -1.90
N THR A 60 -4.19 4.29 -2.00
CA THR A 60 -3.45 5.53 -2.30
C THR A 60 -2.43 5.83 -1.21
N LEU A 61 -1.24 6.25 -1.62
CA LEU A 61 -0.29 7.00 -0.83
C LEU A 61 -0.32 8.45 -1.29
N ASP A 62 -0.29 9.38 -0.36
CA ASP A 62 -0.17 10.81 -0.67
C ASP A 62 1.14 11.09 -1.43
N SER A 63 1.22 12.20 -2.15
CA SER A 63 2.40 12.53 -2.96
C SER A 63 3.66 12.69 -2.12
N PHE A 64 3.54 13.30 -0.92
CA PHE A 64 4.66 13.46 0.00
C PHE A 64 5.09 12.14 0.67
N ALA A 65 4.22 11.15 0.72
CA ALA A 65 4.50 9.85 1.33
C ALA A 65 5.32 8.95 0.41
N GLN A 66 6.10 8.05 0.99
CA GLN A 66 6.82 6.99 0.29
C GLN A 66 6.46 5.60 0.85
N GLY A 67 6.91 4.54 0.19
CA GLY A 67 6.79 3.17 0.71
C GLY A 67 5.93 2.24 -0.15
N LEU A 68 5.50 1.14 0.46
CA LEU A 68 4.87 0.02 -0.22
C LEU A 68 3.56 0.38 -0.92
N LEU A 69 3.51 0.19 -2.23
CA LEU A 69 2.33 0.26 -3.06
C LEU A 69 2.12 -1.10 -3.73
N ILE A 70 1.07 -1.82 -3.34
CA ILE A 70 0.71 -3.09 -3.99
C ILE A 70 -0.07 -2.79 -5.26
N VAL A 71 0.38 -3.36 -6.37
CA VAL A 71 -0.20 -3.12 -7.69
C VAL A 71 -0.64 -4.44 -8.30
N CYS A 72 -1.92 -4.52 -8.65
CA CYS A 72 -2.50 -5.64 -9.37
C CYS A 72 -2.53 -5.35 -10.87
N THR A 73 -2.23 -6.36 -11.70
CA THR A 73 -2.19 -6.21 -13.15
C THR A 73 -3.10 -7.23 -13.84
N GLY A 74 -3.57 -6.89 -15.03
CA GLY A 74 -4.41 -7.76 -15.85
C GLY A 74 -5.70 -8.16 -15.14
N ALA A 75 -6.02 -9.44 -15.15
CA ALA A 75 -7.23 -9.99 -14.53
C ALA A 75 -7.23 -9.83 -12.99
N LEU A 76 -6.04 -9.76 -12.35
CA LEU A 76 -5.93 -9.62 -10.90
C LEU A 76 -6.27 -8.20 -10.40
N THR A 77 -6.52 -7.23 -11.26
CA THR A 77 -7.06 -5.91 -10.84
C THR A 77 -8.38 -6.02 -10.07
N ARG A 78 -9.09 -7.13 -10.19
CA ARG A 78 -10.29 -7.44 -9.40
C ARG A 78 -10.02 -7.69 -7.91
N LEU A 79 -8.75 -7.99 -7.55
CA LEU A 79 -8.30 -8.14 -6.15
C LEU A 79 -8.07 -6.82 -5.43
N VAL A 80 -8.05 -5.70 -6.14
CA VAL A 80 -7.72 -4.39 -5.56
C VAL A 80 -8.57 -4.07 -4.33
N SER A 81 -9.88 -4.28 -4.39
CA SER A 81 -10.79 -4.02 -3.25
C SER A 81 -10.51 -4.93 -2.06
N HIS A 82 -10.18 -6.19 -2.31
CA HIS A 82 -9.85 -7.18 -1.29
C HIS A 82 -8.59 -6.80 -0.53
N ILE A 83 -7.48 -6.55 -1.25
CA ILE A 83 -6.20 -6.16 -0.64
C ILE A 83 -6.27 -4.76 0.01
N THR A 84 -7.09 -3.86 -0.51
CA THR A 84 -7.33 -2.54 0.12
C THR A 84 -7.91 -2.67 1.54
N ALA A 85 -8.56 -3.78 1.85
CA ALA A 85 -9.16 -4.04 3.16
C ALA A 85 -8.15 -4.44 4.25
N PHE A 86 -6.90 -4.73 3.92
CA PHE A 86 -5.89 -5.13 4.89
C PHE A 86 -5.50 -3.99 5.84
N ASP A 87 -4.95 -4.34 6.99
CA ASP A 87 -4.25 -3.45 7.91
C ASP A 87 -2.95 -2.90 7.28
N LYS A 88 -2.42 -1.84 7.84
CA LYS A 88 -1.20 -1.19 7.35
C LYS A 88 -0.28 -0.84 8.50
N VAL A 89 1.03 -0.87 8.23
CA VAL A 89 2.02 -0.33 9.14
C VAL A 89 2.69 0.87 8.48
N TYR A 90 2.77 1.96 9.24
CA TYR A 90 3.40 3.19 8.81
C TYR A 90 4.47 3.61 9.81
N GLU A 91 5.55 4.19 9.32
CA GLU A 91 6.39 5.08 10.08
C GLU A 91 6.04 6.51 9.69
N SER A 92 5.79 7.35 10.65
CA SER A 92 5.36 8.73 10.44
C SER A 92 6.25 9.69 11.21
N ILE A 93 6.57 10.84 10.63
CA ILE A 93 7.29 11.90 11.32
C ILE A 93 6.31 13.05 11.51
N ILE A 94 5.95 13.31 12.77
CA ILE A 94 5.06 14.39 13.18
C ILE A 94 5.90 15.59 13.58
N CYS A 95 5.57 16.76 13.03
CA CYS A 95 6.04 18.06 13.48
C CYS A 95 4.97 18.68 14.38
N PHE A 96 5.32 19.01 15.61
CA PHE A 96 4.44 19.69 16.56
C PHE A 96 4.64 21.20 16.56
N GLY A 97 3.67 21.92 17.11
CA GLY A 97 3.66 23.37 17.21
C GLY A 97 3.07 24.08 15.99
N ASN A 98 2.91 23.39 14.89
CA ASN A 98 2.32 23.94 13.67
C ASN A 98 1.26 22.99 13.10
N GLU A 99 0.29 23.56 12.35
CA GLU A 99 -0.68 22.83 11.56
C GLU A 99 -0.76 23.40 10.16
N THR A 100 -0.85 22.54 9.15
CA THR A 100 -1.09 22.95 7.77
C THR A 100 -2.51 22.60 7.34
N ASP A 101 -3.06 23.33 6.36
CA ASP A 101 -4.41 23.10 5.81
C ASP A 101 -4.58 21.71 5.18
N THR A 102 -3.50 21.08 4.71
CA THR A 102 -3.49 19.71 4.18
C THR A 102 -3.07 18.66 5.21
N LEU A 103 -2.61 19.06 6.39
CA LEU A 103 -2.00 18.22 7.42
C LEU A 103 -0.72 17.48 6.94
N ASP A 104 -0.06 18.03 5.92
CA ASP A 104 1.16 17.50 5.31
C ASP A 104 2.07 18.66 4.80
N PRO A 105 3.30 18.40 4.31
CA PRO A 105 4.24 19.46 3.94
C PRO A 105 3.84 20.27 2.71
N THR A 106 2.79 19.86 2.00
CA THR A 106 2.35 20.53 0.77
C THR A 106 1.42 21.71 1.03
N GLY A 107 0.87 21.79 2.26
CA GLY A 107 -0.05 22.84 2.68
C GLY A 107 0.62 24.09 3.24
N ASN A 108 -0.19 25.09 3.47
CA ASN A 108 0.21 26.33 4.15
C ASN A 108 -0.01 26.19 5.65
N ILE A 109 0.86 26.79 6.47
CA ILE A 109 0.65 26.88 7.92
C ILE A 109 -0.58 27.73 8.19
N ILE A 110 -1.54 27.18 8.93
CA ILE A 110 -2.81 27.83 9.30
C ILE A 110 -2.92 28.06 10.81
N LYS A 111 -2.08 27.40 11.61
CA LYS A 111 -2.10 27.51 13.07
C LYS A 111 -0.70 27.27 13.63
N GLU A 112 -0.35 28.08 14.62
CA GLU A 112 0.88 27.95 15.42
C GLU A 112 0.50 27.89 16.90
N THR A 113 1.17 27.01 17.65
CA THR A 113 0.90 26.74 19.07
C THR A 113 2.20 26.41 19.79
N ASP A 114 2.12 26.33 21.13
CA ASP A 114 3.22 25.80 21.93
C ASP A 114 3.48 24.32 21.64
N LEU A 115 4.73 23.89 21.85
CA LEU A 115 5.13 22.49 21.71
C LEU A 115 4.56 21.64 22.87
N PRO A 116 4.16 20.40 22.62
CA PRO A 116 3.70 19.49 23.65
C PRO A 116 4.87 19.03 24.54
N THR A 117 4.58 18.64 25.77
CA THR A 117 5.55 17.94 26.61
C THR A 117 5.62 16.45 26.24
N LEU A 118 6.72 15.79 26.59
CA LEU A 118 6.86 14.34 26.42
C LEU A 118 5.73 13.58 27.15
N LYS A 119 5.35 14.04 28.34
CA LYS A 119 4.24 13.46 29.11
C LYS A 119 2.94 13.52 28.32
N ASN A 120 2.60 14.70 27.75
CA ASN A 120 1.37 14.86 26.96
C ASN A 120 1.37 13.93 25.73
N LEU A 121 2.52 13.81 25.05
CA LEU A 121 2.66 12.90 23.92
C LEU A 121 2.41 11.44 24.31
N LEU A 122 2.99 10.98 25.42
CA LEU A 122 2.80 9.60 25.90
C LEU A 122 1.32 9.33 26.23
N GLN A 123 0.66 10.26 26.90
CA GLN A 123 -0.79 10.19 27.21
C GLN A 123 -1.64 10.20 25.93
N ALA A 124 -1.27 11.00 24.93
CA ALA A 124 -1.96 11.01 23.64
C ALA A 124 -1.86 9.66 22.91
N LEU A 125 -0.67 9.04 22.88
CA LEU A 125 -0.49 7.72 22.25
C LEU A 125 -1.31 6.63 22.94
N GLU A 126 -1.45 6.68 24.26
CA GLU A 126 -2.34 5.79 25.01
C GLU A 126 -3.81 6.05 24.64
N LYS A 127 -4.24 7.32 24.61
CA LYS A 127 -5.60 7.74 24.28
C LYS A 127 -6.04 7.32 22.88
N PHE A 128 -5.15 7.42 21.90
CA PHE A 128 -5.42 7.07 20.49
C PHE A 128 -5.06 5.61 20.17
N SER A 129 -4.99 4.73 21.16
CA SER A 129 -4.87 3.28 20.98
C SER A 129 -6.25 2.61 20.94
N GLY A 130 -6.37 1.49 20.19
CA GLY A 130 -7.62 0.76 20.01
C GLY A 130 -8.59 1.44 19.04
N LYS A 131 -9.89 1.30 19.29
CA LYS A 131 -10.94 1.86 18.42
C LYS A 131 -11.14 3.35 18.69
N ILE A 132 -11.00 4.14 17.64
CA ILE A 132 -11.17 5.60 17.69
C ILE A 132 -12.13 6.08 16.59
N ASN A 133 -12.78 7.22 16.80
CA ASN A 133 -13.54 7.90 15.76
C ASN A 133 -12.65 8.99 15.15
N GLN A 134 -12.47 8.95 13.85
CA GLN A 134 -11.61 9.88 13.10
C GLN A 134 -12.43 10.62 12.05
N ILE A 135 -12.29 11.94 12.00
CA ILE A 135 -12.82 12.76 10.89
C ILE A 135 -11.75 12.80 9.81
N PRO A 136 -12.02 12.23 8.61
CA PRO A 136 -11.09 12.23 7.49
C PRO A 136 -10.66 13.65 7.08
N PRO A 137 -9.46 13.82 6.46
CA PRO A 137 -9.03 15.13 6.03
C PRO A 137 -9.85 15.59 4.82
N ALA A 138 -10.05 16.92 4.70
CA ALA A 138 -10.75 17.51 3.56
C ALA A 138 -10.08 17.16 2.21
N PHE A 139 -8.75 17.07 2.21
CA PHE A 139 -7.97 16.64 1.04
C PHE A 139 -7.80 15.12 1.00
N SER A 140 -8.90 14.40 0.72
CA SER A 140 -8.90 12.93 0.61
C SER A 140 -9.59 12.44 -0.66
N ALA A 141 -9.38 11.15 -0.99
CA ALA A 141 -10.02 10.48 -2.12
C ALA A 141 -11.45 9.98 -1.83
N ILE A 142 -12.02 10.33 -0.67
CA ILE A 142 -13.39 9.97 -0.29
C ILE A 142 -14.37 10.68 -1.22
N HIS A 143 -15.47 10.01 -1.55
CA HIS A 143 -16.58 10.59 -2.31
C HIS A 143 -17.75 10.88 -1.38
N ILE A 144 -18.25 12.11 -1.46
CA ILE A 144 -19.50 12.56 -0.84
C ILE A 144 -20.39 13.03 -1.99
N ASP A 145 -21.61 12.50 -2.08
CA ASP A 145 -22.57 12.80 -3.16
C ASP A 145 -21.99 12.68 -4.58
N GLY A 146 -21.15 11.64 -4.78
CA GLY A 146 -20.53 11.33 -6.08
C GLY A 146 -19.34 12.23 -6.47
N LYS A 147 -18.95 13.21 -5.64
CA LYS A 147 -17.79 14.07 -5.85
C LYS A 147 -16.67 13.75 -4.88
N ARG A 148 -15.42 13.84 -5.34
CA ARG A 148 -14.26 13.68 -4.45
C ARG A 148 -14.20 14.81 -3.43
N LEU A 149 -13.93 14.48 -2.19
CA LEU A 149 -13.81 15.45 -1.11
C LEU A 149 -12.69 16.48 -1.37
N SER A 150 -11.56 16.04 -1.95
CA SER A 150 -10.47 16.93 -2.36
C SER A 150 -10.88 17.96 -3.42
N ASP A 151 -11.82 17.61 -4.31
CA ASP A 151 -12.28 18.54 -5.35
C ASP A 151 -13.25 19.57 -4.75
N ILE A 152 -14.06 19.13 -3.78
CA ILE A 152 -14.95 20.02 -3.02
C ILE A 152 -14.13 21.01 -2.19
N ALA A 153 -13.11 20.53 -1.47
CA ALA A 153 -12.22 21.37 -0.66
C ALA A 153 -11.52 22.45 -1.53
N ARG A 154 -10.99 22.07 -2.71
CA ARG A 154 -10.38 23.02 -3.64
C ARG A 154 -11.35 24.06 -4.18
N SER A 155 -12.65 23.75 -4.23
CA SER A 155 -13.69 24.72 -4.64
C SER A 155 -14.10 25.70 -3.54
N GLY A 156 -13.48 25.63 -2.34
CA GLY A 156 -13.79 26.49 -1.21
C GLY A 156 -15.14 26.21 -0.54
N LYS A 157 -15.77 25.06 -0.86
CA LYS A 157 -17.05 24.68 -0.25
C LYS A 157 -16.81 23.92 1.04
N GLU A 158 -17.48 24.33 2.11
CA GLU A 158 -17.53 23.58 3.35
C GLU A 158 -18.50 22.41 3.19
N VAL A 159 -18.07 21.22 3.62
CA VAL A 159 -18.88 20.01 3.67
C VAL A 159 -18.65 19.34 5.02
N GLU A 160 -19.74 18.95 5.66
CA GLU A 160 -19.66 18.14 6.87
C GLU A 160 -19.11 16.73 6.51
N ILE A 161 -17.96 16.42 7.09
CA ILE A 161 -17.27 15.13 6.84
C ILE A 161 -17.65 14.19 7.96
N PRO A 162 -18.38 13.09 7.69
CA PRO A 162 -18.78 12.13 8.71
C PRO A 162 -17.56 11.45 9.33
N SER A 163 -17.56 11.34 10.66
CA SER A 163 -16.56 10.57 11.37
C SER A 163 -16.66 9.08 11.03
N ARG A 164 -15.53 8.38 11.08
CA ARG A 164 -15.43 6.94 10.83
C ARG A 164 -14.70 6.26 11.96
N GLN A 165 -15.20 5.09 12.35
CA GLN A 165 -14.49 4.25 13.31
C GLN A 165 -13.32 3.58 12.60
N VAL A 166 -12.12 3.74 13.16
CA VAL A 166 -10.88 3.07 12.76
C VAL A 166 -10.21 2.49 14.00
N GLU A 167 -9.18 1.69 13.82
CA GLU A 167 -8.48 1.04 14.93
C GLU A 167 -6.97 1.23 14.80
N VAL A 168 -6.35 1.66 15.88
CA VAL A 168 -4.90 1.74 16.06
C VAL A 168 -4.50 0.55 16.92
N TYR A 169 -3.94 -0.49 16.29
CA TYR A 169 -3.54 -1.73 16.96
C TYR A 169 -2.32 -1.53 17.86
N SER A 170 -1.39 -0.69 17.41
CA SER A 170 -0.21 -0.31 18.20
C SER A 170 0.39 0.99 17.73
N SER A 171 1.09 1.68 18.65
CA SER A 171 1.98 2.81 18.38
C SER A 171 3.31 2.56 19.08
N GLU A 172 4.43 2.94 18.44
CA GLU A 172 5.79 2.77 18.93
C GLU A 172 6.60 4.01 18.58
N ILE A 173 7.21 4.66 19.59
CA ILE A 173 8.10 5.80 19.35
C ILE A 173 9.45 5.25 18.86
N LEU A 174 9.90 5.74 17.70
CA LEU A 174 11.18 5.35 17.09
C LEU A 174 12.26 6.40 17.27
N GLU A 175 11.91 7.71 17.15
CA GLU A 175 12.82 8.84 17.34
C GLU A 175 12.04 9.99 17.98
N LEU A 176 12.71 10.77 18.83
CA LEU A 176 12.20 12.01 19.40
C LEU A 176 13.25 13.11 19.31
N PHE A 177 12.79 14.34 19.10
CA PHE A 177 13.63 15.53 19.07
C PHE A 177 12.99 16.62 19.92
N ASP A 178 13.83 17.31 20.72
CA ASP A 178 13.40 18.40 21.56
C ASP A 178 13.15 19.71 20.77
N GLU A 179 12.84 20.78 21.46
CA GLU A 179 12.60 22.13 20.90
C GLU A 179 13.84 22.71 20.20
N ASN A 180 15.04 22.25 20.55
CA ASN A 180 16.32 22.66 19.97
C ASN A 180 16.80 21.69 18.87
N GLU A 181 15.93 20.76 18.45
CA GLU A 181 16.21 19.72 17.45
C GLU A 181 17.32 18.73 17.88
N ASN A 182 17.56 18.57 19.19
CA ASN A 182 18.45 17.55 19.71
C ASN A 182 17.69 16.23 19.84
N SER A 183 18.35 15.13 19.45
CA SER A 183 17.79 13.79 19.61
C SER A 183 17.67 13.39 21.08
N ILE A 184 16.52 12.87 21.46
CA ILE A 184 16.22 12.37 22.81
C ILE A 184 16.45 10.86 22.85
N ASP A 185 17.17 10.36 23.87
CA ASP A 185 17.41 8.93 24.03
C ASP A 185 16.14 8.19 24.48
N ILE A 186 15.45 7.60 23.50
CA ILE A 186 14.20 6.85 23.73
C ILE A 186 14.38 5.60 24.60
N LYS A 187 15.61 5.05 24.73
CA LYS A 187 15.87 3.86 25.58
C LYS A 187 15.88 4.22 27.06
N ASN A 188 16.07 5.47 27.39
CA ASN A 188 16.12 5.97 28.75
C ASN A 188 15.01 6.97 29.06
N LEU A 189 13.84 6.89 28.43
CA LEU A 189 12.71 7.81 28.63
C LEU A 189 12.30 7.96 30.10
N CYS A 190 12.44 6.89 30.92
CA CYS A 190 12.15 6.93 32.35
C CYS A 190 13.09 7.86 33.16
N LYS A 191 14.23 8.27 32.62
CA LYS A 191 15.18 9.19 33.25
C LYS A 191 15.01 10.63 32.77
N ILE A 192 14.11 10.88 31.82
CA ILE A 192 13.87 12.20 31.22
C ILE A 192 12.78 12.91 32.03
N ASP A 193 12.96 14.20 32.27
CA ASP A 193 11.92 15.05 32.84
C ASP A 193 10.79 15.24 31.81
N SER A 194 9.86 14.30 31.81
CA SER A 194 8.77 14.27 30.84
C SER A 194 7.79 15.44 30.96
N GLU A 195 7.72 16.10 32.11
CA GLU A 195 6.85 17.28 32.37
C GLU A 195 7.39 18.53 31.66
N ASN A 196 8.72 18.69 31.61
CA ASN A 196 9.37 19.90 31.08
C ASN A 196 9.99 19.70 29.71
N THR A 197 10.26 18.45 29.28
CA THR A 197 10.84 18.19 27.96
C THR A 197 9.81 18.44 26.86
N LYS A 198 10.04 19.48 26.06
CA LYS A 198 9.22 19.85 24.90
C LYS A 198 9.63 19.02 23.69
N ILE A 199 8.65 18.56 22.90
CA ILE A 199 8.86 17.72 21.72
C ILE A 199 8.50 18.50 20.46
N LYS A 200 9.46 18.64 19.55
CA LYS A 200 9.27 19.27 18.25
C LYS A 200 8.99 18.26 17.15
N TYR A 201 9.75 17.16 17.11
CA TYR A 201 9.53 16.09 16.15
C TYR A 201 9.44 14.74 16.84
N ALA A 202 8.52 13.90 16.35
CA ALA A 202 8.40 12.53 16.79
C ALA A 202 8.25 11.61 15.57
N LYS A 203 9.15 10.63 15.46
CA LYS A 203 8.97 9.51 14.53
C LYS A 203 8.27 8.39 15.25
N ILE A 204 7.08 8.05 14.78
CA ILE A 204 6.19 7.06 15.41
C ILE A 204 5.77 6.03 14.38
N LYS A 205 5.90 4.76 14.73
CA LYS A 205 5.38 3.64 13.98
C LYS A 205 3.96 3.34 14.44
N PHE A 206 3.03 3.29 13.50
CA PHE A 206 1.63 2.95 13.74
C PHE A 206 1.24 1.69 12.97
N HIS A 207 0.63 0.72 13.66
CA HIS A 207 -0.11 -0.38 13.04
C HIS A 207 -1.60 -0.05 13.12
N VAL A 208 -2.28 0.02 11.98
CA VAL A 208 -3.64 0.56 11.90
C VAL A 208 -4.54 -0.24 10.98
N SER A 209 -5.84 -0.19 11.23
CA SER A 209 -6.87 -0.75 10.37
C SER A 209 -6.97 0.00 9.03
N LYS A 210 -7.64 -0.62 8.07
CA LYS A 210 -8.00 0.05 6.81
C LYS A 210 -8.72 1.37 7.07
N GLY A 211 -8.47 2.34 6.22
CA GLY A 211 -9.18 3.63 6.23
C GLY A 211 -8.68 4.64 7.26
N THR A 212 -7.67 4.30 8.06
CA THR A 212 -7.03 5.22 8.99
C THR A 212 -6.16 6.23 8.23
N TYR A 213 -6.37 7.51 8.52
CA TYR A 213 -5.57 8.62 8.00
C TYR A 213 -4.51 9.03 9.01
N ILE A 214 -3.24 8.74 8.73
CA ILE A 214 -2.14 9.08 9.64
C ILE A 214 -1.99 10.60 9.79
N ARG A 215 -2.31 11.38 8.75
CA ARG A 215 -2.36 12.86 8.81
C ARG A 215 -3.34 13.36 9.88
N CYS A 216 -4.55 12.78 9.92
CA CYS A 216 -5.52 13.13 10.95
C CYS A 216 -5.08 12.65 12.33
N LEU A 217 -4.43 11.49 12.42
CA LEU A 217 -3.91 11.01 13.70
C LEU A 217 -2.85 11.96 14.25
N ALA A 218 -1.98 12.52 13.39
CA ALA A 218 -1.00 13.53 13.80
C ALA A 218 -1.67 14.82 14.33
N ARG A 219 -2.70 15.32 13.63
CA ARG A 219 -3.52 16.47 14.11
C ARG A 219 -4.17 16.14 15.45
N ASP A 220 -4.90 15.03 15.54
CA ASP A 220 -5.68 14.67 16.72
C ASP A 220 -4.77 14.46 17.95
N ILE A 221 -3.56 13.90 17.77
CA ILE A 221 -2.53 13.81 18.81
C ILE A 221 -2.06 15.21 19.23
N GLY A 222 -1.77 16.10 18.27
CA GLY A 222 -1.39 17.48 18.56
C GLY A 222 -2.46 18.21 19.36
N GLU A 223 -3.71 18.15 18.94
CA GLU A 223 -4.85 18.77 19.62
C GLU A 223 -5.05 18.24 21.05
N PHE A 224 -4.95 16.93 21.26
CA PHE A 224 -5.03 16.33 22.59
C PHE A 224 -3.93 16.86 23.52
N CYS A 225 -2.75 17.13 22.97
CA CYS A 225 -1.62 17.70 23.72
C CYS A 225 -1.74 19.22 23.97
N ASN A 226 -2.86 19.87 23.63
CA ASN A 226 -3.03 21.33 23.60
C ASN A 226 -1.96 22.01 22.69
N SER A 227 -1.61 21.35 21.60
CA SER A 227 -0.67 21.79 20.59
C SER A 227 -1.29 21.65 19.20
N SER A 228 -0.48 21.76 18.17
CA SER A 228 -0.83 21.44 16.79
C SER A 228 0.14 20.38 16.27
N GLY A 229 -0.26 19.66 15.23
CA GLY A 229 0.62 18.66 14.63
C GLY A 229 0.24 18.33 13.19
N TYR A 230 1.25 18.15 12.34
CA TYR A 230 1.10 17.69 10.97
C TYR A 230 2.23 16.74 10.60
N LEU A 231 2.05 15.96 9.54
CA LEU A 231 3.10 15.05 9.07
C LEU A 231 4.11 15.80 8.20
N ILE A 232 5.40 15.61 8.47
CA ILE A 232 6.49 16.02 7.58
C ILE A 232 7.06 14.85 6.78
N GLY A 233 6.79 13.61 7.18
CA GLY A 233 7.18 12.40 6.48
C GLY A 233 6.23 11.25 6.78
N LEU A 234 6.03 10.38 5.80
CA LEU A 234 5.20 9.18 5.92
C LEU A 234 5.77 8.05 5.06
N LEU A 235 6.08 6.93 5.69
CA LEU A 235 6.58 5.72 5.06
C LEU A 235 5.63 4.55 5.35
N ARG A 236 5.01 3.96 4.33
CA ARG A 236 4.23 2.73 4.50
C ARG A 236 5.13 1.52 4.37
N THR A 237 5.40 0.84 5.47
CA THR A 237 6.32 -0.31 5.52
C THR A 237 5.62 -1.64 5.27
N LYS A 238 4.28 -1.74 5.55
CA LYS A 238 3.55 -3.00 5.44
C LYS A 238 2.10 -2.81 5.03
N VAL A 239 1.55 -3.76 4.27
CA VAL A 239 0.13 -3.90 3.93
C VAL A 239 -0.25 -5.38 4.07
N GLY A 240 -1.05 -5.74 5.09
CA GLY A 240 -1.29 -7.14 5.44
C GLY A 240 0.02 -7.87 5.68
N ASN A 241 0.25 -8.97 4.95
CA ASN A 241 1.49 -9.75 5.03
C ASN A 241 2.63 -9.22 4.16
N PHE A 242 2.34 -8.29 3.23
CA PHE A 242 3.32 -7.77 2.28
C PHE A 242 4.20 -6.69 2.91
N LYS A 243 5.52 -6.78 2.67
CA LYS A 243 6.52 -5.90 3.24
C LYS A 243 7.18 -5.01 2.18
N LEU A 244 7.61 -3.82 2.58
CA LEU A 244 8.29 -2.85 1.71
C LEU A 244 9.65 -3.37 1.22
N GLU A 245 10.37 -4.11 2.04
CA GLU A 245 11.69 -4.66 1.73
C GLU A 245 11.69 -5.61 0.52
N ASP A 246 10.53 -6.23 0.21
CA ASP A 246 10.35 -7.13 -0.94
C ASP A 246 9.99 -6.37 -2.24
N ALA A 247 9.77 -5.07 -2.16
CA ALA A 247 9.24 -4.29 -3.27
C ALA A 247 10.30 -3.99 -4.34
N VAL A 248 9.85 -3.84 -5.57
CA VAL A 248 10.61 -3.27 -6.68
C VAL A 248 11.02 -1.85 -6.33
N GLY A 249 12.30 -1.52 -6.48
CA GLY A 249 12.83 -0.18 -6.26
C GLY A 249 13.00 0.20 -4.78
N PHE A 250 12.96 -0.76 -3.86
CA PHE A 250 13.19 -0.50 -2.44
C PHE A 250 14.54 0.18 -2.19
N GLU A 251 15.59 -0.24 -2.89
CA GLU A 251 16.96 0.27 -2.81
C GLU A 251 17.11 1.74 -3.25
N TYR A 252 16.14 2.27 -4.00
CA TYR A 252 16.12 3.65 -4.46
C TYR A 252 15.36 4.60 -3.51
N LEU A 253 14.73 4.06 -2.45
CA LEU A 253 14.11 4.92 -1.46
C LEU A 253 15.16 5.60 -0.59
N PRO A 254 15.04 6.91 -0.32
CA PRO A 254 15.91 7.59 0.62
C PRO A 254 15.71 7.04 2.03
N GLU A 255 16.75 7.15 2.86
CA GLU A 255 16.65 6.86 4.29
C GLU A 255 15.48 7.64 4.92
N PHE A 256 14.71 6.97 5.77
CA PHE A 256 13.58 7.56 6.46
C PHE A 256 13.88 7.80 7.94
N SER A 257 14.59 8.87 8.23
CA SER A 257 14.87 9.42 9.57
C SER A 257 14.39 10.86 9.65
N VAL A 258 14.22 11.40 10.86
CA VAL A 258 13.82 12.81 11.04
C VAL A 258 14.82 13.73 10.33
N ASN A 259 16.12 13.51 10.52
CA ASN A 259 17.17 14.32 9.91
C ASN A 259 17.16 14.25 8.38
N SER A 260 17.00 13.06 7.80
CA SER A 260 16.96 12.89 6.35
C SER A 260 15.74 13.61 5.75
N VAL A 261 14.56 13.47 6.37
CA VAL A 261 13.35 14.13 5.89
C VAL A 261 13.45 15.64 5.99
N LEU A 262 13.98 16.20 7.09
CA LEU A 262 14.19 17.64 7.24
C LEU A 262 15.13 18.22 6.18
N GLN A 263 16.21 17.51 5.83
CA GLN A 263 17.13 17.91 4.77
C GLN A 263 16.44 17.94 3.40
N ASN A 264 15.57 16.97 3.13
CA ASN A 264 14.90 16.80 1.85
C ASN A 264 13.63 17.66 1.68
N LEU A 265 13.06 18.20 2.77
CA LEU A 265 11.84 19.02 2.70
C LEU A 265 11.96 20.22 1.76
N LYS A 266 13.15 20.82 1.66
CA LYS A 266 13.44 21.97 0.76
C LYS A 266 13.42 21.57 -0.72
N THR A 267 13.80 20.33 -1.04
CA THR A 267 13.92 19.81 -2.42
C THR A 267 12.65 19.09 -2.89
N TYR A 268 11.71 18.84 -1.98
CA TYR A 268 10.49 18.08 -2.22
C TYR A 268 9.67 18.55 -3.45
N LYS A 269 9.70 19.85 -3.76
CA LYS A 269 8.96 20.45 -4.90
C LYS A 269 9.58 20.17 -6.28
N GLU A 270 10.80 19.63 -6.34
CA GLU A 270 11.58 19.48 -7.57
C GLU A 270 11.56 18.06 -8.17
N PHE A 271 10.99 17.05 -7.47
CA PHE A 271 10.96 15.67 -7.96
C PHE A 271 9.91 15.49 -9.06
N SER A 272 10.30 15.65 -10.32
CA SER A 272 9.37 15.49 -11.45
C SER A 272 9.60 14.26 -12.33
N ARG A 273 10.77 13.64 -12.33
CA ARG A 273 11.07 12.40 -13.10
C ARG A 273 12.20 11.60 -12.45
N LEU A 274 12.06 10.27 -12.51
CA LEU A 274 13.15 9.35 -12.21
C LEU A 274 14.22 9.46 -13.31
N ASP A 275 15.47 9.21 -12.95
CA ASP A 275 16.55 9.05 -13.90
C ASP A 275 16.24 7.91 -14.88
N ASN A 276 16.65 8.04 -16.15
CA ASN A 276 16.36 7.05 -17.17
C ASN A 276 16.98 5.67 -16.88
N GLU A 277 18.15 5.64 -16.23
CA GLU A 277 18.80 4.38 -15.84
C GLU A 277 17.99 3.70 -14.73
N ILE A 278 17.58 4.45 -13.70
CA ILE A 278 16.72 3.96 -12.63
C ILE A 278 15.38 3.46 -13.19
N GLU A 279 14.74 4.24 -14.09
CA GLU A 279 13.46 3.83 -14.69
C GLU A 279 13.61 2.52 -15.48
N THR A 280 14.70 2.34 -16.21
CA THR A 280 14.99 1.12 -16.97
C THR A 280 15.18 -0.07 -16.05
N ASP A 281 15.92 0.10 -14.96
CA ASP A 281 16.14 -0.94 -13.97
C ASP A 281 14.83 -1.33 -13.27
N LEU A 282 14.04 -0.35 -12.83
CA LEU A 282 12.72 -0.60 -12.25
C LEU A 282 11.81 -1.39 -13.19
N GLN A 283 11.82 -1.09 -14.50
CA GLN A 283 11.05 -1.86 -15.48
C GLN A 283 11.52 -3.31 -15.60
N ASN A 284 12.81 -3.58 -15.47
CA ASN A 284 13.35 -4.93 -15.45
C ASN A 284 12.97 -5.66 -14.17
N GLN A 285 13.13 -5.04 -13.02
CA GLN A 285 12.70 -5.59 -11.74
C GLN A 285 11.19 -5.90 -11.71
N VAL A 286 10.34 -5.06 -12.32
CA VAL A 286 8.89 -5.31 -12.44
C VAL A 286 8.62 -6.61 -13.20
N LYS A 287 9.36 -6.89 -14.30
CA LYS A 287 9.19 -8.13 -15.09
C LYS A 287 9.62 -9.35 -14.29
N GLU A 288 10.71 -9.23 -13.54
CA GLU A 288 11.29 -10.32 -12.74
C GLU A 288 10.44 -10.63 -11.49
N LYS A 289 9.99 -9.57 -10.78
CA LYS A 289 9.25 -9.69 -9.52
C LYS A 289 7.72 -9.71 -9.69
N LEU A 290 7.19 -9.81 -10.91
CA LEU A 290 5.75 -9.98 -11.13
C LEU A 290 5.32 -11.35 -10.61
N CYS A 291 4.55 -11.36 -9.54
CA CYS A 291 4.05 -12.58 -8.92
C CYS A 291 2.72 -13.00 -9.54
N SER A 292 2.68 -14.13 -10.24
CA SER A 292 1.44 -14.79 -10.63
C SER A 292 0.71 -15.30 -9.38
N MET A 293 -0.62 -15.45 -9.45
CA MET A 293 -1.40 -15.98 -8.33
C MET A 293 -1.08 -17.47 -8.13
N THR A 294 -0.26 -17.76 -7.14
CA THR A 294 0.03 -19.10 -6.61
C THR A 294 -0.84 -19.39 -5.39
N VAL A 295 -0.91 -20.64 -4.95
CA VAL A 295 -1.58 -21.01 -3.70
C VAL A 295 -1.00 -20.24 -2.52
N ASN A 296 0.33 -20.14 -2.40
CA ASN A 296 0.97 -19.38 -1.31
C ASN A 296 0.56 -17.90 -1.33
N LEU A 297 0.60 -17.26 -2.51
CA LEU A 297 0.19 -15.86 -2.62
C LEU A 297 -1.30 -15.65 -2.31
N ALA A 298 -2.15 -16.61 -2.67
CA ALA A 298 -3.57 -16.56 -2.32
C ALA A 298 -3.78 -16.66 -0.79
N VAL A 299 -3.01 -17.51 -0.10
CA VAL A 299 -3.02 -17.60 1.37
C VAL A 299 -2.52 -16.29 2.00
N GLU A 300 -1.45 -15.69 1.49
CA GLU A 300 -0.96 -14.38 1.93
C GLU A 300 -2.00 -13.27 1.73
N CYS A 301 -2.79 -13.38 0.66
CA CYS A 301 -3.95 -12.52 0.42
C CYS A 301 -5.16 -12.85 1.30
N GLY A 302 -5.07 -13.83 2.21
CA GLY A 302 -6.13 -14.17 3.15
C GLY A 302 -7.28 -15.00 2.57
N PHE A 303 -7.09 -15.61 1.39
CA PHE A 303 -8.07 -16.53 0.80
C PHE A 303 -7.97 -17.92 1.44
N LEU A 304 -9.12 -18.55 1.58
CA LEU A 304 -9.17 -20.01 1.70
C LEU A 304 -8.94 -20.64 0.31
N ILE A 305 -8.45 -21.87 0.28
CA ILE A 305 -8.06 -22.53 -0.96
C ILE A 305 -8.98 -23.69 -1.26
N ALA A 306 -9.44 -23.79 -2.52
CA ALA A 306 -10.15 -24.94 -3.04
C ALA A 306 -9.54 -25.40 -4.38
N PHE A 307 -9.49 -26.71 -4.59
CA PHE A 307 -9.05 -27.30 -5.85
C PHE A 307 -10.25 -27.87 -6.62
N LEU A 308 -10.46 -27.35 -7.83
CA LEU A 308 -11.50 -27.81 -8.73
C LEU A 308 -10.94 -28.98 -9.57
N LYS A 309 -11.72 -30.07 -9.74
CA LYS A 309 -11.38 -31.18 -10.62
C LYS A 309 -11.25 -30.70 -12.07
N ASN A 310 -10.29 -31.20 -12.81
CA ASN A 310 -9.98 -30.76 -14.17
C ASN A 310 -11.16 -30.85 -15.13
N ASP A 311 -12.00 -31.85 -14.99
CA ASP A 311 -13.20 -32.07 -15.82
C ASP A 311 -14.19 -30.89 -15.76
N PHE A 312 -14.17 -30.09 -14.67
CA PHE A 312 -15.08 -28.98 -14.47
C PHE A 312 -14.46 -27.58 -14.73
N VAL A 313 -13.18 -27.50 -15.13
CA VAL A 313 -12.51 -26.22 -15.41
C VAL A 313 -13.21 -25.44 -16.51
N LYS A 314 -13.65 -26.11 -17.58
CA LYS A 314 -14.41 -25.47 -18.66
C LYS A 314 -15.76 -24.94 -18.17
N ASP A 315 -16.42 -25.69 -17.31
CA ASP A 315 -17.69 -25.29 -16.71
C ASP A 315 -17.53 -24.07 -15.79
N PHE A 316 -16.43 -24.03 -15.02
CA PHE A 316 -16.06 -22.88 -14.19
C PHE A 316 -15.87 -21.61 -15.04
N TYR A 317 -15.12 -21.68 -16.14
CA TYR A 317 -14.92 -20.54 -17.04
C TYR A 317 -16.20 -20.03 -17.70
N ASN A 318 -17.16 -20.95 -17.92
CA ASN A 318 -18.47 -20.62 -18.49
C ASN A 318 -19.49 -20.14 -17.43
N GLY A 319 -19.09 -20.02 -16.17
CA GLY A 319 -19.97 -19.55 -15.08
C GLY A 319 -21.11 -20.52 -14.74
N LYS A 320 -20.93 -21.83 -15.03
CA LYS A 320 -21.96 -22.83 -14.70
C LYS A 320 -22.10 -23.03 -13.19
N PHE A 321 -23.25 -23.52 -12.77
CA PHE A 321 -23.54 -23.78 -11.36
C PHE A 321 -22.55 -24.76 -10.74
N LEU A 322 -21.91 -24.37 -9.63
CA LEU A 322 -20.90 -25.17 -8.92
C LEU A 322 -21.52 -26.01 -7.81
N LYS A 323 -21.07 -27.25 -7.70
CA LYS A 323 -21.43 -28.19 -6.62
C LYS A 323 -20.16 -28.63 -5.89
N LEU A 324 -20.27 -28.99 -4.61
CA LEU A 324 -19.12 -29.42 -3.80
C LEU A 324 -18.41 -30.65 -4.37
N ASN A 325 -19.12 -31.58 -4.98
CA ASN A 325 -18.53 -32.77 -5.59
C ASN A 325 -17.66 -32.51 -6.83
N MET A 326 -17.70 -31.28 -7.36
CA MET A 326 -16.83 -30.84 -8.46
C MET A 326 -15.42 -30.47 -7.95
N PHE A 327 -15.23 -30.33 -6.66
CA PHE A 327 -13.95 -30.01 -6.04
C PHE A 327 -13.29 -31.29 -5.51
N GLU A 328 -11.96 -31.32 -5.54
CA GLU A 328 -11.15 -32.34 -4.87
C GLU A 328 -11.14 -32.10 -3.37
N ASN A 329 -10.93 -30.83 -3.00
CA ASN A 329 -11.10 -30.33 -1.66
C ASN A 329 -11.90 -29.02 -1.67
N PHE A 330 -12.61 -28.74 -0.58
CA PHE A 330 -13.30 -27.50 -0.36
C PHE A 330 -13.21 -27.19 1.15
N PRO A 331 -12.85 -25.95 1.55
CA PRO A 331 -12.63 -25.63 2.97
C PRO A 331 -13.93 -25.82 3.78
N GLU A 332 -13.81 -26.33 5.02
CA GLU A 332 -14.94 -26.57 5.91
C GLU A 332 -15.45 -25.28 6.54
N ASN A 333 -14.52 -24.40 6.99
CA ASN A 333 -14.85 -23.12 7.65
C ASN A 333 -14.85 -21.98 6.62
N TYR A 334 -15.86 -21.93 5.77
CA TYR A 334 -15.95 -21.00 4.64
C TYR A 334 -16.84 -19.78 4.89
N GLU A 335 -17.58 -19.72 6.00
CA GLU A 335 -18.50 -18.62 6.27
C GLU A 335 -17.77 -17.28 6.34
N ASN A 336 -18.25 -16.29 5.58
CA ASN A 336 -17.66 -14.94 5.44
C ASN A 336 -16.25 -14.90 4.84
N HIS A 337 -15.78 -16.00 4.20
CA HIS A 337 -14.48 -16.01 3.52
C HIS A 337 -14.66 -16.09 2.00
N GLU A 338 -13.75 -15.40 1.30
CA GLU A 338 -13.54 -15.60 -0.12
C GLU A 338 -12.58 -16.78 -0.32
N ILE A 339 -12.84 -17.60 -1.35
CA ILE A 339 -12.14 -18.85 -1.60
C ILE A 339 -11.49 -18.76 -2.97
N ALA A 340 -10.17 -18.80 -3.01
CA ALA A 340 -9.41 -18.88 -4.24
C ALA A 340 -9.48 -20.31 -4.81
N VAL A 341 -9.90 -20.42 -6.07
CA VAL A 341 -10.10 -21.69 -6.75
C VAL A 341 -8.93 -21.93 -7.70
N PHE A 342 -8.32 -23.10 -7.54
CA PHE A 342 -7.23 -23.59 -8.38
C PHE A 342 -7.65 -24.88 -9.09
N ALA A 343 -6.99 -25.20 -10.21
CA ALA A 343 -6.99 -26.52 -10.80
C ALA A 343 -5.55 -27.04 -10.82
N GLN A 344 -5.38 -28.34 -10.62
CA GLN A 344 -4.07 -28.98 -10.66
C GLN A 344 -3.79 -29.44 -12.08
N ASP A 345 -2.76 -28.88 -12.72
CA ASP A 345 -2.23 -29.38 -13.98
C ASP A 345 -1.04 -30.29 -13.68
N SER A 346 -0.64 -31.14 -14.60
CA SER A 346 0.41 -32.17 -14.41
C SER A 346 1.73 -31.63 -13.85
N CYS A 347 2.01 -30.32 -13.98
CA CYS A 347 3.25 -29.67 -13.54
C CYS A 347 3.04 -28.34 -12.80
N SER A 348 1.82 -27.81 -12.67
CA SER A 348 1.57 -26.50 -12.08
C SER A 348 0.14 -26.34 -11.54
N GLU A 349 -0.02 -25.43 -10.59
CA GLU A 349 -1.32 -25.00 -10.07
C GLU A 349 -1.81 -23.81 -10.90
N LYS A 350 -3.02 -23.91 -11.44
CA LYS A 350 -3.62 -22.85 -12.24
C LYS A 350 -4.71 -22.15 -11.44
N PHE A 351 -4.54 -20.85 -11.18
CA PHE A 351 -5.57 -20.03 -10.58
C PHE A 351 -6.71 -19.77 -11.54
N LEU A 352 -7.93 -20.09 -11.14
CA LEU A 352 -9.15 -19.99 -11.95
C LEU A 352 -9.99 -18.76 -11.60
N GLY A 353 -10.01 -18.35 -10.34
CA GLY A 353 -10.84 -17.26 -9.86
C GLY A 353 -11.14 -17.36 -8.37
N VAL A 354 -12.12 -16.60 -7.93
CA VAL A 354 -12.56 -16.56 -6.53
C VAL A 354 -14.06 -16.82 -6.45
N VAL A 355 -14.45 -17.60 -5.47
CA VAL A 355 -15.84 -17.89 -5.13
C VAL A 355 -16.09 -17.56 -3.66
N SER A 356 -17.36 -17.43 -3.31
CA SER A 356 -17.85 -17.42 -1.93
C SER A 356 -18.91 -18.47 -1.75
N LYS A 357 -19.09 -19.01 -0.55
CA LYS A 357 -20.16 -19.98 -0.27
C LYS A 357 -21.08 -19.43 0.80
N GLN A 358 -22.37 -19.43 0.50
CA GLN A 358 -23.45 -19.04 1.42
C GLN A 358 -24.45 -20.19 1.51
N GLY A 359 -24.51 -20.82 2.67
CA GLY A 359 -25.29 -22.03 2.87
C GLY A 359 -24.90 -23.13 1.87
N LYS A 360 -25.83 -23.57 1.00
CA LYS A 360 -25.60 -24.62 -0.02
C LYS A 360 -25.13 -24.06 -1.37
N ILE A 361 -25.06 -22.73 -1.56
CA ILE A 361 -24.80 -22.10 -2.85
C ILE A 361 -23.36 -21.61 -2.91
N ILE A 362 -22.63 -22.01 -3.96
CA ILE A 362 -21.32 -21.47 -4.31
C ILE A 362 -21.53 -20.38 -5.37
N LYS A 363 -21.14 -19.15 -5.06
CA LYS A 363 -21.25 -17.97 -5.92
C LYS A 363 -19.90 -17.55 -6.45
N TYR A 364 -19.83 -17.22 -7.74
CA TYR A 364 -18.65 -16.60 -8.31
C TYR A 364 -18.50 -15.16 -7.80
N CYS A 365 -17.33 -14.83 -7.25
CA CYS A 365 -16.91 -13.46 -7.02
C CYS A 365 -16.30 -12.91 -8.32
N TYR A 366 -15.38 -13.65 -8.92
CA TYR A 366 -14.87 -13.41 -10.27
C TYR A 366 -14.14 -14.62 -10.85
N VAL A 367 -14.01 -14.63 -12.17
CA VAL A 367 -13.28 -15.66 -12.95
C VAL A 367 -12.11 -14.99 -13.64
N VAL A 368 -10.94 -15.61 -13.58
CA VAL A 368 -9.75 -15.22 -14.32
C VAL A 368 -9.70 -16.02 -15.62
N GLN A 369 -10.25 -15.45 -16.70
CA GLN A 369 -10.05 -16.04 -18.01
C GLN A 369 -8.60 -15.76 -18.43
N ASN A 370 -7.80 -16.80 -18.59
CA ASN A 370 -6.59 -16.69 -19.36
C ASN A 370 -7.01 -16.44 -20.80
N LEU A 371 -6.83 -15.22 -21.28
CA LEU A 371 -6.78 -14.95 -22.69
C LEU A 371 -5.56 -15.73 -23.21
N VAL A 372 -5.81 -16.84 -23.88
CA VAL A 372 -4.84 -17.61 -24.66
C VAL A 372 -4.31 -16.71 -25.77
#